data_6c349c285b242514aa087fbd324a0c6d
#
_entry.id   6c349c285b242514aa087fbd324a0c6d
#
_cell.length_a   1.000
_cell.length_b   1.000
_cell.length_c   1.000
_cell.angle_alpha   90.00
_cell.angle_beta   90.00
_cell.angle_gamma   90.00
#
_symmetry.space_group_name_H-M   'P 1'
#
loop_
_entity.id
_entity.type
_entity.pdbx_description
1 polymer ?
#
loop_
_entity_poly.entity_id
_entity_poly.type
_entity_poly.pdbx_seq_one_letter_code
_entity_poly.pdbx_strand_id
1 'polypeptide(L)'
;MTESGALPPSDVDAVVFDVDGCLTDGALHYGVDGENTKVFHARDGMGMAMLRDSGIRMAVVSGRASPIIEARLVELGVSVFKYRRMDKRRAIEELVEEWDLPASRMAAIGDDLVDVPMLRAVGFAIAPADADDRVQAVAHRVSSRPGGRGAVRELAELVLRARGDWPTMARRFELEDTP
;
A
#
# COMPACT_ATOMS: atom_id res chain seq x y z
N MET A 1 20.33 -9.18 -11.58
CA MET A 1 19.46 -9.34 -10.40
C MET A 1 18.11 -9.72 -10.93
N THR A 2 17.69 -10.97 -10.79
CA THR A 2 16.41 -11.47 -11.26
C THR A 2 15.30 -10.82 -10.43
N GLU A 3 14.44 -10.03 -11.07
CA GLU A 3 13.17 -9.59 -10.47
C GLU A 3 12.31 -10.82 -10.21
N SER A 4 12.43 -11.37 -9.01
CA SER A 4 11.66 -12.54 -8.58
C SER A 4 10.31 -12.07 -8.05
N GLY A 5 9.24 -12.24 -8.82
CA GLY A 5 7.87 -12.02 -8.38
C GLY A 5 6.89 -11.67 -9.50
N ALA A 6 5.61 -11.90 -9.25
CA ALA A 6 4.55 -11.56 -10.18
C ALA A 6 4.45 -10.04 -10.40
N LEU A 7 3.92 -9.63 -11.55
CA LEU A 7 3.54 -8.26 -11.83
C LEU A 7 2.04 -8.06 -11.51
N PRO A 8 1.61 -6.85 -11.15
CA PRO A 8 0.20 -6.54 -11.00
C PRO A 8 -0.55 -6.75 -12.32
N PRO A 9 -1.84 -7.09 -12.27
CA PRO A 9 -2.72 -6.97 -13.43
C PRO A 9 -2.75 -5.54 -13.98
N SER A 10 -2.92 -5.40 -15.29
CA SER A 10 -2.97 -4.09 -15.97
C SER A 10 -4.24 -3.28 -15.67
N ASP A 11 -5.23 -3.90 -15.06
CA ASP A 11 -6.53 -3.31 -14.71
C ASP A 11 -6.71 -3.03 -13.21
N VAL A 12 -5.61 -2.91 -12.46
CA VAL A 12 -5.66 -2.47 -11.05
C VAL A 12 -6.15 -1.02 -10.97
N ASP A 13 -7.28 -0.80 -10.30
CA ASP A 13 -7.88 0.53 -10.12
C ASP A 13 -7.91 1.02 -8.67
N ALA A 14 -7.49 0.18 -7.74
CA ALA A 14 -7.41 0.55 -6.35
C ALA A 14 -6.20 -0.07 -5.65
N VAL A 15 -5.67 0.65 -4.66
CA VAL A 15 -4.59 0.16 -3.78
C VAL A 15 -5.02 0.30 -2.33
N VAL A 16 -4.84 -0.77 -1.57
CA VAL A 16 -5.17 -0.84 -0.13
C VAL A 16 -3.89 -0.99 0.67
N PHE A 17 -3.72 -0.14 1.67
CA PHE A 17 -2.51 -0.09 2.49
C PHE A 17 -2.81 -0.49 3.93
N ASP A 18 -1.96 -1.36 4.49
CA ASP A 18 -1.73 -1.35 5.93
C ASP A 18 -0.82 -0.16 6.31
N VAL A 19 -0.74 0.14 7.60
CA VAL A 19 0.03 1.30 8.09
C VAL A 19 1.32 0.88 8.79
N ASP A 20 1.18 0.16 9.90
CA ASP A 20 2.31 -0.15 10.78
C ASP A 20 3.12 -1.30 10.18
N GLY A 21 4.37 -1.05 9.79
CA GLY A 21 5.21 -2.01 9.04
C GLY A 21 5.09 -1.91 7.51
N CYS A 22 4.18 -1.07 7.00
CA CYS A 22 4.03 -0.81 5.57
C CYS A 22 4.32 0.65 5.22
N LEU A 23 3.47 1.59 5.67
CA LEU A 23 3.65 3.03 5.53
C LEU A 23 4.65 3.60 6.54
N THR A 24 4.84 2.92 7.67
CA THR A 24 5.87 3.15 8.68
C THR A 24 6.78 1.92 8.79
N ASP A 25 7.83 2.01 9.58
CA ASP A 25 8.74 0.88 9.88
C ASP A 25 8.20 -0.05 10.99
N GLY A 26 6.93 0.10 11.38
CA GLY A 26 6.29 -0.70 12.43
C GLY A 26 6.66 -0.29 13.85
N ALA A 27 7.63 0.60 14.06
CA ALA A 27 8.00 1.06 15.38
C ALA A 27 6.90 1.92 16.02
N LEU A 28 6.57 1.63 17.26
CA LEU A 28 5.57 2.35 18.03
C LEU A 28 6.26 3.26 19.06
N HIS A 29 6.10 4.56 18.91
CA HIS A 29 6.70 5.56 19.82
C HIS A 29 5.66 5.99 20.87
N TYR A 30 5.82 5.48 22.09
CA TYR A 30 4.92 5.74 23.20
C TYR A 30 5.52 6.71 24.21
N GLY A 31 4.78 7.77 24.51
CA GLY A 31 4.98 8.63 25.68
C GLY A 31 4.00 8.28 26.80
N VAL A 32 3.98 9.11 27.84
CA VAL A 32 3.08 8.93 29.01
C VAL A 32 1.59 9.03 28.62
N ASP A 33 1.28 9.77 27.57
CA ASP A 33 -0.09 9.99 27.07
C ASP A 33 -0.46 9.04 25.92
N GLY A 34 0.34 8.01 25.64
CA GLY A 34 0.15 7.04 24.57
C GLY A 34 1.05 7.25 23.36
N GLU A 35 0.63 6.79 22.20
CA GLU A 35 1.39 6.96 20.96
C GLU A 35 1.41 8.44 20.54
N ASN A 36 2.63 8.99 20.37
CA ASN A 36 2.82 10.42 20.13
C ASN A 36 3.58 10.76 18.85
N THR A 37 4.15 9.78 18.16
CA THR A 37 4.94 10.00 16.95
C THR A 37 4.80 8.83 15.99
N LYS A 38 4.72 9.15 14.69
CA LYS A 38 4.85 8.20 13.58
C LYS A 38 5.83 8.76 12.55
N VAL A 39 6.68 7.91 12.03
CA VAL A 39 7.67 8.27 11.01
C VAL A 39 7.21 7.73 9.66
N PHE A 40 7.00 8.63 8.71
CA PHE A 40 6.64 8.31 7.33
C PHE A 40 7.79 8.60 6.38
N HIS A 41 7.89 7.85 5.31
CA HIS A 41 8.94 8.03 4.32
C HIS A 41 8.46 8.90 3.16
N ALA A 42 9.23 9.93 2.79
CA ALA A 42 8.85 10.88 1.75
C ALA A 42 8.63 10.22 0.37
N ARG A 43 9.44 9.19 0.03
CA ARG A 43 9.30 8.47 -1.24
C ARG A 43 8.00 7.65 -1.30
N ASP A 44 7.56 7.07 -0.20
CA ASP A 44 6.28 6.36 -0.12
C ASP A 44 5.12 7.32 -0.31
N GLY A 45 5.18 8.48 0.33
CA GLY A 45 4.21 9.56 0.11
C GLY A 45 4.15 10.03 -1.36
N MET A 46 5.30 10.14 -2.03
CA MET A 46 5.34 10.45 -3.45
C MET A 46 4.72 9.33 -4.29
N GLY A 47 4.96 8.05 -3.96
CA GLY A 47 4.31 6.91 -4.63
C GLY A 47 2.78 6.99 -4.53
N MET A 48 2.25 7.29 -3.35
CA MET A 48 0.81 7.49 -3.15
C MET A 48 0.27 8.69 -3.95
N ALA A 49 1.00 9.81 -3.98
CA ALA A 49 0.62 10.96 -4.80
C ALA A 49 0.57 10.62 -6.30
N MET A 50 1.51 9.81 -6.79
CA MET A 50 1.51 9.33 -8.17
C MET A 50 0.30 8.43 -8.48
N LEU A 51 -0.10 7.53 -7.57
CA LEU A 51 -1.31 6.72 -7.69
C LEU A 51 -2.56 7.62 -7.76
N ARG A 52 -2.69 8.57 -6.83
CA ARG A 52 -3.78 9.56 -6.84
C ARG A 52 -3.88 10.30 -8.15
N ASP A 53 -2.74 10.83 -8.64
CA ASP A 53 -2.68 11.65 -9.85
C ASP A 53 -2.97 10.82 -11.12
N SER A 54 -2.87 9.48 -11.04
CA SER A 54 -3.28 8.53 -12.07
C SER A 54 -4.72 8.01 -11.90
N GLY A 55 -5.49 8.58 -10.96
CA GLY A 55 -6.89 8.23 -10.74
C GLY A 55 -7.11 6.90 -10.02
N ILE A 56 -6.08 6.34 -9.41
CA ILE A 56 -6.17 5.08 -8.65
C ILE A 56 -6.75 5.38 -7.26
N ARG A 57 -7.81 4.66 -6.89
CA ARG A 57 -8.44 4.77 -5.58
C ARG A 57 -7.51 4.25 -4.49
N MET A 58 -7.53 4.88 -3.33
CA MET A 58 -6.70 4.50 -2.21
C MET A 58 -7.53 4.33 -0.94
N ALA A 59 -7.32 3.23 -0.23
CA ALA A 59 -7.87 3.01 1.11
C ALA A 59 -6.79 2.56 2.07
N VAL A 60 -7.01 2.83 3.35
CA VAL A 60 -6.19 2.32 4.44
C VAL A 60 -7.02 1.40 5.32
N VAL A 61 -6.47 0.22 5.62
CA VAL A 61 -7.06 -0.78 6.52
C VAL A 61 -6.07 -1.07 7.65
N SER A 62 -6.34 -0.57 8.84
CA SER A 62 -5.43 -0.69 9.99
C SER A 62 -6.16 -1.22 11.23
N GLY A 63 -5.47 -2.05 12.01
CA GLY A 63 -5.91 -2.48 13.35
C GLY A 63 -5.94 -1.35 14.37
N ARG A 64 -5.28 -0.23 14.08
CA ARG A 64 -5.12 0.93 14.96
C ARG A 64 -5.77 2.16 14.35
N ALA A 65 -6.13 3.12 15.19
CA ALA A 65 -6.57 4.45 14.77
C ALA A 65 -5.65 5.49 15.42
N SER A 66 -5.19 6.46 14.65
CA SER A 66 -4.33 7.52 15.15
C SER A 66 -4.59 8.81 14.37
N PRO A 67 -4.81 9.94 15.05
CA PRO A 67 -4.94 11.24 14.39
C PRO A 67 -3.71 11.62 13.55
N ILE A 68 -2.52 11.13 13.94
CA ILE A 68 -1.27 11.37 13.20
C ILE A 68 -1.33 10.68 11.83
N ILE A 69 -1.80 9.42 11.81
CA ILE A 69 -1.98 8.65 10.58
C ILE A 69 -2.99 9.35 9.69
N GLU A 70 -4.16 9.71 10.23
CA GLU A 70 -5.23 10.35 9.48
C GLU A 70 -4.79 11.66 8.84
N ALA A 71 -4.13 12.54 9.60
CA ALA A 71 -3.61 13.81 9.09
C ALA A 71 -2.66 13.60 7.90
N ARG A 72 -1.73 12.63 8.00
CA ARG A 72 -0.79 12.33 6.93
C ARG A 72 -1.47 11.75 5.69
N LEU A 73 -2.44 10.85 5.88
CA LEU A 73 -3.11 10.19 4.76
C LEU A 73 -4.07 11.11 4.01
N VAL A 74 -4.75 12.02 4.73
CA VAL A 74 -5.58 13.08 4.12
C VAL A 74 -4.71 13.99 3.23
N GLU A 75 -3.53 14.40 3.71
CA GLU A 75 -2.55 15.16 2.91
C GLU A 75 -2.17 14.42 1.61
N LEU A 76 -2.05 13.10 1.66
CA LEU A 76 -1.71 12.26 0.51
C LEU A 76 -2.91 11.95 -0.40
N GLY A 77 -4.12 12.39 -0.04
CA GLY A 77 -5.33 12.21 -0.83
C GLY A 77 -6.05 10.88 -0.60
N VAL A 78 -5.77 10.20 0.51
CA VAL A 78 -6.56 9.05 0.94
C VAL A 78 -7.84 9.56 1.58
N SER A 79 -8.98 9.01 1.18
CA SER A 79 -10.31 9.40 1.70
C SER A 79 -11.05 8.26 2.39
N VAL A 80 -10.60 7.04 2.22
CA VAL A 80 -11.26 5.85 2.80
C VAL A 80 -10.37 5.21 3.86
N PHE A 81 -10.89 5.16 5.09
CA PHE A 81 -10.20 4.65 6.26
C PHE A 81 -11.04 3.58 6.95
N LYS A 82 -10.50 2.37 7.07
CA LYS A 82 -11.07 1.26 7.83
C LYS A 82 -10.20 1.01 9.05
N TYR A 83 -10.39 1.80 10.10
CA TYR A 83 -9.64 1.69 11.35
C TYR A 83 -10.22 0.67 12.31
N ARG A 84 -9.37 0.17 13.25
CA ARG A 84 -9.71 -0.85 14.24
C ARG A 84 -10.25 -2.12 13.61
N ARG A 85 -9.69 -2.48 12.45
CA ARG A 85 -10.10 -3.64 11.66
C ARG A 85 -9.09 -4.78 11.83
N MET A 86 -9.44 -5.77 12.63
CA MET A 86 -8.70 -7.04 12.74
C MET A 86 -9.17 -8.04 11.68
N ASP A 87 -10.45 -7.97 11.27
CA ASP A 87 -10.96 -8.72 10.12
C ASP A 87 -10.72 -7.89 8.85
N LYS A 88 -9.51 -8.01 8.32
CA LYS A 88 -9.12 -7.25 7.12
C LYS A 88 -9.72 -7.82 5.82
N ARG A 89 -10.18 -9.09 5.81
CA ARG A 89 -10.95 -9.63 4.68
C ARG A 89 -12.28 -8.90 4.55
N ARG A 90 -13.00 -8.76 5.67
CA ARG A 90 -14.28 -8.03 5.68
C ARG A 90 -14.12 -6.58 5.22
N ALA A 91 -12.98 -5.95 5.55
CA ALA A 91 -12.68 -4.60 5.06
C ALA A 91 -12.57 -4.54 3.54
N ILE A 92 -11.98 -5.56 2.88
CA ILE A 92 -11.95 -5.65 1.41
C ILE A 92 -13.34 -5.85 0.83
N GLU A 93 -14.17 -6.72 1.43
CA GLU A 93 -15.55 -6.92 0.99
C GLU A 93 -16.36 -5.62 1.06
N GLU A 94 -16.22 -4.85 2.13
CA GLU A 94 -16.82 -3.51 2.26
C GLU A 94 -16.34 -2.54 1.17
N LEU A 95 -15.04 -2.57 0.81
CA LEU A 95 -14.51 -1.74 -0.27
C LEU A 95 -15.03 -2.15 -1.66
N VAL A 96 -15.23 -3.44 -1.89
CA VAL A 96 -15.86 -3.96 -3.12
C VAL A 96 -17.27 -3.39 -3.27
N GLU A 97 -18.08 -3.43 -2.19
CA GLU A 97 -19.43 -2.87 -2.18
C GLU A 97 -19.43 -1.33 -2.34
N GLU A 98 -18.56 -0.62 -1.59
CA GLU A 98 -18.49 0.84 -1.57
C GLU A 98 -18.02 1.43 -2.92
N TRP A 99 -17.11 0.76 -3.59
CA TRP A 99 -16.51 1.23 -4.83
C TRP A 99 -17.11 0.64 -6.10
N ASP A 100 -18.01 -0.34 -5.97
CA ASP A 100 -18.48 -1.17 -7.09
C ASP A 100 -17.30 -1.65 -7.94
N LEU A 101 -16.28 -2.22 -7.27
CA LEU A 101 -15.02 -2.64 -7.86
C LEU A 101 -14.64 -4.02 -7.35
N PRO A 102 -14.46 -5.04 -8.22
CA PRO A 102 -14.10 -6.36 -7.77
C PRO A 102 -12.71 -6.38 -7.14
N ALA A 103 -12.52 -7.18 -6.11
CA ALA A 103 -11.25 -7.31 -5.39
C ALA A 103 -10.08 -7.75 -6.29
N SER A 104 -10.36 -8.45 -7.41
CA SER A 104 -9.35 -8.80 -8.43
C SER A 104 -8.69 -7.59 -9.09
N ARG A 105 -9.34 -6.43 -9.08
CA ARG A 105 -8.80 -5.16 -9.58
C ARG A 105 -8.21 -4.27 -8.48
N MET A 106 -7.98 -4.85 -7.30
CA MET A 106 -7.32 -4.18 -6.19
C MET A 106 -5.93 -4.76 -5.98
N ALA A 107 -4.97 -3.91 -5.62
CA ALA A 107 -3.69 -4.31 -5.06
C ALA A 107 -3.65 -3.99 -3.56
N ALA A 108 -2.87 -4.74 -2.78
CA ALA A 108 -2.69 -4.47 -1.35
C ALA A 108 -1.25 -4.70 -0.88
N ILE A 109 -0.86 -3.97 0.17
CA ILE A 109 0.39 -4.17 0.89
C ILE A 109 0.09 -4.45 2.37
N GLY A 110 0.78 -5.44 2.95
CA GLY A 110 0.67 -5.86 4.34
C GLY A 110 1.93 -6.56 4.80
N ASP A 111 2.24 -6.54 6.09
CA ASP A 111 3.49 -7.05 6.67
C ASP A 111 3.29 -8.11 7.76
N ASP A 112 2.15 -8.16 8.43
CA ASP A 112 1.93 -9.06 9.56
C ASP A 112 0.75 -10.02 9.32
N LEU A 113 0.62 -11.02 10.15
CA LEU A 113 -0.37 -12.12 10.04
C LEU A 113 -1.82 -11.62 9.90
N VAL A 114 -2.13 -10.50 10.52
CA VAL A 114 -3.45 -9.86 10.43
C VAL A 114 -3.80 -9.42 9.01
N ASP A 115 -2.79 -9.23 8.16
CA ASP A 115 -2.94 -8.81 6.76
C ASP A 115 -3.20 -9.97 5.81
N VAL A 116 -2.82 -11.19 6.18
CA VAL A 116 -2.95 -12.38 5.30
C VAL A 116 -4.36 -12.53 4.71
N PRO A 117 -5.47 -12.33 5.47
CA PRO A 117 -6.81 -12.40 4.89
C PRO A 117 -7.09 -11.34 3.83
N MET A 118 -6.57 -10.12 3.98
CA MET A 118 -6.65 -9.04 3.00
C MET A 118 -5.83 -9.37 1.75
N LEU A 119 -4.55 -9.77 1.94
CA LEU A 119 -3.63 -10.08 0.85
C LEU A 119 -4.14 -11.22 -0.05
N ARG A 120 -4.82 -12.21 0.56
CA ARG A 120 -5.45 -13.32 -0.19
C ARG A 120 -6.75 -12.94 -0.90
N ALA A 121 -7.35 -11.81 -0.56
CA ALA A 121 -8.63 -11.39 -1.13
C ALA A 121 -8.46 -10.56 -2.40
N VAL A 122 -7.32 -9.90 -2.60
CA VAL A 122 -7.07 -8.96 -3.70
C VAL A 122 -6.40 -9.62 -4.90
N GLY A 123 -6.48 -8.97 -6.07
CA GLY A 123 -5.85 -9.44 -7.30
C GLY A 123 -4.32 -9.40 -7.29
N PHE A 124 -3.73 -8.47 -6.54
CA PHE A 124 -2.27 -8.39 -6.36
C PHE A 124 -1.90 -8.03 -4.94
N ALA A 125 -1.02 -8.82 -4.35
CA ALA A 125 -0.53 -8.62 -3.00
C ALA A 125 0.99 -8.47 -3.00
N ILE A 126 1.51 -7.47 -2.28
CA ILE A 126 2.93 -7.28 -2.03
C ILE A 126 3.20 -7.27 -0.52
N ALA A 127 4.31 -7.87 -0.11
CA ALA A 127 4.83 -7.78 1.24
C ALA A 127 6.11 -6.94 1.26
N PRO A 128 6.36 -6.09 2.27
CA PRO A 128 7.67 -5.47 2.49
C PRO A 128 8.78 -6.52 2.66
N ALA A 129 10.04 -6.12 2.40
CA ALA A 129 11.18 -7.03 2.51
C ALA A 129 11.42 -7.58 3.93
N ASP A 130 10.95 -6.87 4.94
CA ASP A 130 11.04 -7.18 6.36
C ASP A 130 9.72 -7.68 6.98
N ALA A 131 8.72 -8.01 6.15
CA ALA A 131 7.47 -8.63 6.60
C ALA A 131 7.72 -10.03 7.19
N ASP A 132 6.78 -10.52 8.00
CA ASP A 132 6.79 -11.89 8.51
C ASP A 132 6.90 -12.90 7.34
N ASP A 133 7.73 -13.93 7.49
CA ASP A 133 7.99 -14.94 6.45
C ASP A 133 6.71 -15.59 5.91
N ARG A 134 5.68 -15.76 6.77
CA ARG A 134 4.39 -16.33 6.38
C ARG A 134 3.55 -15.36 5.55
N VAL A 135 3.74 -14.06 5.72
CA VAL A 135 3.14 -13.01 4.89
C VAL A 135 3.84 -12.96 3.54
N GLN A 136 5.18 -12.99 3.54
CA GLN A 136 5.95 -13.06 2.30
C GLN A 136 5.58 -14.30 1.46
N ALA A 137 5.34 -15.45 2.12
CA ALA A 137 4.95 -16.69 1.45
C ALA A 137 3.58 -16.66 0.77
N VAL A 138 2.66 -15.77 1.19
CA VAL A 138 1.33 -15.63 0.59
C VAL A 138 1.21 -14.44 -0.37
N ALA A 139 2.17 -13.53 -0.35
CA ALA A 139 2.21 -12.39 -1.27
C ALA A 139 2.57 -12.85 -2.70
N HIS A 140 2.02 -12.16 -3.70
CA HIS A 140 2.38 -12.38 -5.10
C HIS A 140 3.81 -11.88 -5.39
N ARG A 141 4.26 -10.91 -4.61
CA ARG A 141 5.61 -10.34 -4.68
C ARG A 141 6.10 -9.90 -3.31
N VAL A 142 7.39 -10.05 -3.06
CA VAL A 142 8.07 -9.41 -1.94
C VAL A 142 8.83 -8.20 -2.47
N SER A 143 8.63 -7.04 -1.85
CA SER A 143 9.33 -5.81 -2.19
C SER A 143 10.83 -5.94 -1.95
N SER A 144 11.63 -5.24 -2.74
CA SER A 144 13.06 -5.09 -2.50
C SER A 144 13.37 -4.13 -1.33
N ARG A 145 12.34 -3.47 -0.80
CA ARG A 145 12.43 -2.44 0.23
C ARG A 145 11.65 -2.85 1.47
N PRO A 146 12.16 -2.51 2.65
CA PRO A 146 11.42 -2.70 3.91
C PRO A 146 10.26 -1.71 4.05
N GLY A 147 9.36 -2.00 4.98
CA GLY A 147 8.25 -1.13 5.33
C GLY A 147 8.70 0.25 5.79
N GLY A 148 7.93 1.30 5.44
CA GLY A 148 8.27 2.68 5.72
C GLY A 148 9.59 3.16 5.13
N ARG A 149 10.15 2.46 4.13
CA ARG A 149 11.43 2.81 3.50
C ARG A 149 11.45 2.57 2.00
N GLY A 150 10.29 2.66 1.36
CA GLY A 150 10.18 2.59 -0.09
C GLY A 150 9.37 1.40 -0.63
N ALA A 151 8.83 0.52 0.22
CA ALA A 151 7.99 -0.61 -0.21
C ALA A 151 6.69 -0.12 -0.88
N VAL A 152 6.05 0.89 -0.32
CA VAL A 152 4.85 1.51 -0.92
C VAL A 152 5.19 2.22 -2.22
N ARG A 153 6.35 2.87 -2.31
CA ARG A 153 6.82 3.48 -3.55
C ARG A 153 7.03 2.42 -4.64
N GLU A 154 7.62 1.27 -4.32
CA GLU A 154 7.82 0.16 -5.25
C GLU A 154 6.46 -0.37 -5.74
N LEU A 155 5.49 -0.61 -4.85
CA LEU A 155 4.14 -1.01 -5.23
C LEU A 155 3.51 -0.01 -6.21
N ALA A 156 3.60 1.29 -5.91
CA ALA A 156 3.04 2.33 -6.76
C ALA A 156 3.64 2.30 -8.17
N GLU A 157 4.96 2.18 -8.29
CA GLU A 157 5.62 2.08 -9.59
C GLU A 157 5.24 0.82 -10.36
N LEU A 158 5.13 -0.32 -9.68
CA LEU A 158 4.69 -1.58 -10.30
C LEU A 158 3.28 -1.45 -10.87
N VAL A 159 2.33 -0.90 -10.10
CA VAL A 159 0.95 -0.69 -10.55
C VAL A 159 0.92 0.27 -11.74
N LEU A 160 1.61 1.41 -11.68
CA LEU A 160 1.65 2.39 -12.77
C LEU A 160 2.29 1.83 -14.05
N ARG A 161 3.33 1.02 -13.92
CA ARG A 161 3.96 0.33 -15.07
C ARG A 161 3.02 -0.70 -15.70
N ALA A 162 2.38 -1.53 -14.88
CA ALA A 162 1.44 -2.55 -15.38
C ALA A 162 0.23 -1.94 -16.09
N ARG A 163 -0.26 -0.79 -15.64
CA ARG A 163 -1.35 -0.04 -16.26
C ARG A 163 -0.92 0.75 -17.51
N GLY A 164 0.38 0.94 -17.73
CA GLY A 164 0.88 1.82 -18.80
C GLY A 164 0.84 3.30 -18.46
N ASP A 165 0.61 3.67 -17.20
CA ASP A 165 0.56 5.08 -16.73
C ASP A 165 1.96 5.66 -16.47
N TRP A 166 2.97 4.79 -16.29
CA TRP A 166 4.33 5.19 -15.95
C TRP A 166 4.98 6.18 -16.92
N PRO A 167 4.89 6.03 -18.27
CA PRO A 167 5.50 6.98 -19.18
C PRO A 167 4.95 8.41 -19.02
N THR A 168 3.65 8.54 -18.70
CA THR A 168 3.04 9.85 -18.41
C THR A 168 3.58 10.45 -17.12
N MET A 169 3.76 9.61 -16.11
CA MET A 169 4.32 10.04 -14.84
C MET A 169 5.82 10.39 -14.97
N ALA A 170 6.59 9.59 -15.70
CA ALA A 170 8.02 9.81 -15.94
C ALA A 170 8.27 11.16 -16.63
N ARG A 171 7.51 11.49 -17.70
CA ARG A 171 7.60 12.77 -18.37
C ARG A 171 7.36 13.97 -17.45
N ARG A 172 6.49 13.83 -16.47
CA ARG A 172 6.21 14.89 -15.49
C ARG A 172 7.42 15.24 -14.62
N PHE A 173 8.36 14.30 -14.46
CA PHE A 173 9.62 14.47 -13.74
C PHE A 173 10.83 14.59 -14.65
N GLU A 174 10.60 14.87 -15.95
CA GLU A 174 11.66 14.98 -16.96
C GLU A 174 12.59 13.74 -17.00
N LEU A 175 12.01 12.57 -16.65
CA LEU A 175 12.71 11.30 -16.81
C LEU A 175 12.57 10.87 -18.26
N GLU A 176 13.70 10.78 -18.96
CA GLU A 176 13.75 10.08 -20.25
C GLU A 176 13.40 8.61 -20.02
N ASP A 177 12.78 7.95 -21.01
CA ASP A 177 12.31 6.57 -20.93
C ASP A 177 13.44 5.65 -20.44
N THR A 178 13.52 5.50 -19.13
CA THR A 178 14.34 4.45 -18.52
C THR A 178 13.43 3.23 -18.38
N PRO A 179 13.80 2.07 -18.96
CA PRO A 179 12.99 0.87 -18.99
C PRO A 179 12.63 0.35 -17.59
#